data_ecdbf9f8983d59213f517bdd0a170d80
#
_entry.id   ecdbf9f8983d59213f517bdd0a170d80
#
_cell.length_a   1.000
_cell.length_b   1.000
_cell.length_c   1.000
_cell.angle_alpha   90.00
_cell.angle_beta   90.00
_cell.angle_gamma   90.00
#
_symmetry.space_group_name_H-M   'P 1'
#
loop_
_entity.id
_entity.type
_entity.pdbx_description
1 polymer ?
#
loop_
_entity_poly.entity_id
_entity_poly.type
_entity_poly.pdbx_seq_one_letter_code
_entity_poly.pdbx_strand_id
1 'polypeptide(L)'
;MDEEQEGSYQSENSPCYHARDIAKYLCARENAALVLGSATPTVETAFAAERGIYQKALLRRRYNEGALPEVRIADMRQEIRAGNPGMISEPLRLELEKNLAAGEQSILFLNRRGNSRYLLCGECGYV
;
A
#
# COMPACT_ATOMS: atom_id res chain seq x y z
N MET A 1 -0.64 -11.64 14.39
CA MET A 1 -0.51 -10.23 13.99
C MET A 1 -1.10 -10.10 12.60
N ASP A 2 -2.04 -9.21 12.43
CA ASP A 2 -2.62 -8.87 11.14
C ASP A 2 -1.93 -7.60 10.60
N GLU A 3 -1.82 -7.46 9.27
CA GLU A 3 -1.10 -6.37 8.59
C GLU A 3 0.29 -6.13 9.20
N GLU A 4 1.13 -7.18 9.24
CA GLU A 4 2.40 -7.20 9.96
C GLU A 4 3.40 -6.10 9.52
N GLN A 5 3.18 -5.52 8.33
CA GLN A 5 3.99 -4.43 7.76
C GLN A 5 3.61 -3.05 8.29
N GLU A 6 2.51 -2.93 9.07
CA GLU A 6 2.06 -1.65 9.57
C GLU A 6 3.08 -0.98 10.51
N GLY A 7 3.42 0.27 10.23
CA GLY A 7 4.38 1.05 11.00
C GLY A 7 3.95 1.29 12.46
N SER A 8 2.65 1.16 12.76
CA SER A 8 2.12 1.28 14.13
C SER A 8 2.64 0.23 15.11
N TYR A 9 3.21 -0.87 14.59
CA TYR A 9 3.86 -1.90 15.40
C TYR A 9 5.27 -1.52 15.87
N GLN A 10 5.83 -0.43 15.36
CA GLN A 10 7.13 0.09 15.79
C GLN A 10 6.94 1.25 16.75
N SER A 11 7.50 1.15 17.96
CA SER A 11 7.57 2.26 18.89
C SER A 11 8.76 3.15 18.55
N GLU A 12 8.49 4.42 18.25
CA GLU A 12 9.51 5.45 18.03
C GLU A 12 9.99 6.07 19.36
N ASN A 13 9.19 5.93 20.41
CA ASN A 13 9.53 6.43 21.76
C ASN A 13 10.33 5.39 22.56
N SER A 14 11.14 5.88 23.49
CA SER A 14 11.89 5.00 24.41
C SER A 14 10.93 4.30 25.40
N PRO A 15 11.04 2.97 25.56
CA PRO A 15 11.94 2.06 24.85
C PRO A 15 11.49 1.80 23.41
N CYS A 16 12.43 1.93 22.46
CA CYS A 16 12.17 1.58 21.06
C CYS A 16 12.07 0.06 20.93
N TYR A 17 10.97 -0.43 20.35
CA TYR A 17 10.77 -1.85 20.09
C TYR A 17 9.86 -2.04 18.87
N HIS A 18 9.91 -3.24 18.30
CA HIS A 18 8.94 -3.68 17.30
C HIS A 18 8.05 -4.77 17.92
N ALA A 19 6.74 -4.60 17.85
CA ALA A 19 5.78 -5.55 18.46
C ALA A 19 5.95 -6.99 17.96
N ARG A 20 6.37 -7.19 16.70
CA ARG A 20 6.69 -8.50 16.12
C ARG A 20 7.80 -9.22 16.90
N ASP A 21 8.85 -8.50 17.33
CA ASP A 21 9.96 -9.12 18.05
C ASP A 21 9.56 -9.49 19.48
N ILE A 22 8.75 -8.66 20.12
CA ILE A 22 8.14 -9.00 21.41
C ILE A 22 7.23 -10.22 21.28
N ALA A 23 6.39 -10.26 20.23
CA ALA A 23 5.51 -11.39 19.97
C ALA A 23 6.29 -12.69 19.74
N LYS A 24 7.40 -12.65 18.97
CA LYS A 24 8.30 -13.80 18.80
C LYS A 24 8.85 -14.31 20.13
N TYR A 25 9.35 -13.40 20.96
CA TYR A 25 9.87 -13.75 22.27
C TYR A 25 8.81 -14.41 23.16
N LEU A 26 7.62 -13.80 23.23
CA LEU A 26 6.53 -14.33 24.04
C LEU A 26 6.04 -15.69 23.54
N CYS A 27 5.85 -15.84 22.23
CA CYS A 27 5.44 -17.11 21.65
C CYS A 27 6.49 -18.23 21.89
N ALA A 28 7.77 -17.91 21.77
CA ALA A 28 8.84 -18.85 22.06
C ALA A 28 8.85 -19.29 23.54
N ARG A 29 8.62 -18.36 24.45
CA ARG A 29 8.57 -18.63 25.90
C ARG A 29 7.36 -19.49 26.28
N GLU A 30 6.22 -19.23 25.70
CA GLU A 30 4.96 -19.91 26.01
C GLU A 30 4.70 -21.13 25.10
N ASN A 31 5.66 -21.51 24.25
CA ASN A 31 5.53 -22.58 23.26
C ASN A 31 4.27 -22.42 22.37
N ALA A 32 3.99 -21.18 21.98
CA ALA A 32 2.85 -20.80 21.15
C ALA A 32 3.28 -20.51 19.71
N ALA A 33 2.35 -20.66 18.76
CA ALA A 33 2.58 -20.31 17.37
C ALA A 33 2.34 -18.79 17.15
N LEU A 34 3.25 -18.13 16.42
CA LEU A 34 3.05 -16.78 15.92
C LEU A 34 2.61 -16.83 14.45
N VAL A 35 1.45 -16.26 14.16
CA VAL A 35 0.96 -16.11 12.79
C VAL A 35 1.07 -14.63 12.40
N LEU A 36 1.79 -14.37 11.30
CA LEU A 36 1.91 -13.05 10.67
C LEU A 36 1.07 -13.04 9.41
N GLY A 37 0.08 -12.16 9.34
CA GLY A 37 -0.80 -11.99 8.18
C GLY A 37 -0.49 -10.69 7.45
N SER A 38 -0.41 -10.73 6.12
CA SER A 38 -0.25 -9.54 5.26
C SER A 38 -0.52 -9.88 3.80
N ALA A 39 -1.08 -8.92 3.06
CA ALA A 39 -1.10 -8.96 1.60
C ALA A 39 0.25 -8.50 1.01
N THR A 40 0.99 -7.65 1.75
CA THR A 40 2.26 -7.03 1.36
C THR A 40 3.27 -7.16 2.50
N PRO A 41 3.77 -8.39 2.78
CA PRO A 41 4.68 -8.60 3.91
C PRO A 41 5.95 -7.75 3.79
N THR A 42 6.56 -7.43 4.93
CA THR A 42 7.86 -6.75 4.95
C THR A 42 8.92 -7.58 4.24
N VAL A 43 9.95 -6.92 3.71
CA VAL A 43 11.07 -7.60 3.00
C VAL A 43 11.73 -8.63 3.92
N GLU A 44 11.90 -8.30 5.20
CA GLU A 44 12.47 -9.19 6.23
C GLU A 44 11.63 -10.45 6.44
N THR A 45 10.32 -10.29 6.54
CA THR A 45 9.39 -11.42 6.71
C THR A 45 9.35 -12.28 5.46
N ALA A 46 9.28 -11.67 4.27
CA ALA A 46 9.31 -12.39 3.00
C ALA A 46 10.61 -13.18 2.84
N PHE A 47 11.76 -12.55 3.11
CA PHE A 47 13.08 -13.20 3.06
C PHE A 47 13.20 -14.35 4.07
N ALA A 48 12.74 -14.17 5.31
CA ALA A 48 12.73 -15.23 6.31
C ALA A 48 11.88 -16.43 5.87
N ALA A 49 10.76 -16.19 5.20
CA ALA A 49 9.92 -17.23 4.65
C ALA A 49 10.60 -17.96 3.47
N GLU A 50 11.29 -17.26 2.59
CA GLU A 50 12.07 -17.86 1.48
C GLU A 50 13.24 -18.71 2.00
N ARG A 51 13.85 -18.32 3.11
CA ARG A 51 14.91 -19.08 3.78
C ARG A 51 14.42 -20.24 4.63
N GLY A 52 13.10 -20.45 4.70
CA GLY A 52 12.51 -21.53 5.50
C GLY A 52 12.54 -21.30 7.00
N ILE A 53 12.85 -20.06 7.46
CA ILE A 53 12.78 -19.69 8.88
C ILE A 53 11.32 -19.59 9.31
N TYR A 54 10.44 -19.13 8.40
CA TYR A 54 8.99 -19.11 8.60
C TYR A 54 8.32 -20.07 7.63
N GLN A 55 7.29 -20.74 8.11
CA GLN A 55 6.39 -21.50 7.24
C GLN A 55 5.48 -20.52 6.49
N LYS A 56 5.43 -20.62 5.15
CA LYS A 56 4.63 -19.73 4.30
C LYS A 56 3.32 -20.40 3.92
N ALA A 57 2.22 -19.74 4.24
CA ALA A 57 0.88 -20.09 3.76
C ALA A 57 0.38 -19.02 2.77
N LEU A 58 -0.05 -19.43 1.58
CA LEU A 58 -0.54 -18.52 0.54
C LEU A 58 -2.04 -18.71 0.34
N LEU A 59 -2.80 -17.65 0.57
CA LEU A 59 -4.21 -17.56 0.23
C LEU A 59 -4.34 -17.03 -1.21
N ARG A 60 -4.51 -17.92 -2.17
CA ARG A 60 -4.50 -17.59 -3.61
C ARG A 60 -5.88 -17.21 -4.17
N ARG A 61 -6.95 -17.48 -3.44
CA ARG A 61 -8.32 -17.25 -3.88
C ARG A 61 -9.02 -16.29 -2.93
N ARG A 62 -9.82 -15.41 -3.47
CA ARG A 62 -10.74 -14.60 -2.65
C ARG A 62 -11.89 -15.47 -2.14
N TYR A 63 -12.40 -15.15 -0.96
CA TYR A 63 -13.52 -15.88 -0.35
C TYR A 63 -14.75 -15.92 -1.25
N ASN A 64 -15.04 -14.82 -1.93
CA ASN A 64 -16.24 -14.65 -2.78
C ASN A 64 -16.00 -14.87 -4.28
N GLU A 65 -14.85 -15.43 -4.68
CA GLU A 65 -14.46 -15.68 -6.09
C GLU A 65 -14.61 -14.46 -7.03
N GLY A 66 -14.76 -13.26 -6.47
CA GLY A 66 -14.90 -12.03 -7.23
C GLY A 66 -13.69 -11.73 -8.11
N ALA A 67 -13.94 -11.22 -9.32
CA ALA A 67 -12.88 -10.76 -10.22
C ALA A 67 -12.05 -9.64 -9.55
N LEU A 68 -10.77 -9.58 -9.89
CA LEU A 68 -9.93 -8.45 -9.50
C LEU A 68 -10.38 -7.20 -10.26
N PRO A 69 -10.30 -6.01 -9.65
CA PRO A 69 -10.59 -4.77 -10.35
C PRO A 69 -9.60 -4.56 -11.50
N GLU A 70 -10.06 -3.91 -12.56
CA GLU A 70 -9.18 -3.44 -13.62
C GLU A 70 -8.29 -2.33 -13.09
N VAL A 71 -6.97 -2.44 -13.32
CA VAL A 71 -6.00 -1.42 -12.92
C VAL A 71 -5.53 -0.69 -14.16
N ARG A 72 -5.68 0.63 -14.19
CA ARG A 72 -5.18 1.51 -15.24
C ARG A 72 -4.14 2.47 -14.68
N ILE A 73 -3.03 2.61 -15.37
CA ILE A 73 -1.94 3.51 -14.99
C ILE A 73 -1.92 4.68 -15.96
N ALA A 74 -2.03 5.90 -15.45
CA ALA A 74 -1.88 7.13 -16.23
C ALA A 74 -0.49 7.74 -15.98
N ASP A 75 0.26 8.01 -17.05
CA ASP A 75 1.54 8.73 -16.95
C ASP A 75 1.29 10.25 -16.89
N MET A 76 1.42 10.83 -15.71
CA MET A 76 1.19 12.27 -15.49
C MET A 76 2.14 13.18 -16.28
N ARG A 77 3.31 12.67 -16.72
CA ARG A 77 4.20 13.44 -17.61
C ARG A 77 3.59 13.62 -19.00
N GLN A 78 2.85 12.63 -19.49
CA GLN A 78 2.11 12.72 -20.74
C GLN A 78 0.92 13.68 -20.60
N GLU A 79 0.23 13.64 -19.47
CA GLU A 79 -0.87 14.56 -19.15
C GLU A 79 -0.39 16.03 -19.18
N ILE A 80 0.75 16.33 -18.53
CA ILE A 80 1.35 17.66 -18.54
C ILE A 80 1.69 18.11 -19.96
N ARG A 81 2.30 17.24 -20.78
CA ARG A 81 2.61 17.54 -22.19
C ARG A 81 1.36 17.76 -23.05
N ALA A 82 0.27 17.10 -22.71
CA ALA A 82 -1.04 17.28 -23.34
C ALA A 82 -1.79 18.52 -22.86
N GLY A 83 -1.21 19.32 -21.94
CA GLY A 83 -1.81 20.56 -21.43
C GLY A 83 -2.62 20.37 -20.14
N ASN A 84 -2.54 19.21 -19.49
CA ASN A 84 -3.16 18.96 -18.19
C ASN A 84 -2.11 18.95 -17.07
N PRO A 85 -1.78 20.10 -16.44
CA PRO A 85 -0.85 20.16 -15.34
C PRO A 85 -1.46 19.78 -13.98
N GLY A 86 -2.73 19.36 -13.96
CA GLY A 86 -3.49 19.01 -12.77
C GLY A 86 -2.99 17.73 -12.09
N MET A 87 -3.51 17.45 -10.90
CA MET A 87 -3.23 16.22 -10.16
C MET A 87 -4.10 15.05 -10.60
N ILE A 88 -5.16 15.32 -11.35
CA ILE A 88 -6.12 14.34 -11.85
C ILE A 88 -5.87 14.17 -13.35
N SER A 89 -5.53 12.96 -13.75
CA SER A 89 -5.38 12.63 -15.17
C SER A 89 -6.71 12.68 -15.90
N GLU A 90 -6.70 12.93 -17.18
CA GLU A 90 -7.92 12.96 -17.99
C GLU A 90 -8.71 11.65 -17.94
N PRO A 91 -8.08 10.45 -18.04
CA PRO A 91 -8.79 9.19 -17.85
C PRO A 91 -9.49 9.07 -16.50
N LEU A 92 -8.83 9.52 -15.40
CA LEU A 92 -9.42 9.49 -14.07
C LEU A 92 -10.62 10.45 -13.98
N ARG A 93 -10.48 11.66 -14.52
CA ARG A 93 -11.56 12.66 -14.55
C ARG A 93 -12.82 12.08 -15.23
N LEU A 94 -12.66 11.45 -16.39
CA LEU A 94 -13.75 10.85 -17.13
C LEU A 94 -14.44 9.72 -16.35
N GLU A 95 -13.70 8.86 -15.68
CA GLU A 95 -14.30 7.79 -14.86
C GLU A 95 -15.01 8.35 -13.62
N LEU A 96 -14.48 9.41 -13.00
CA LEU A 96 -15.15 10.08 -11.88
C LEU A 96 -16.48 10.72 -12.32
N GLU A 97 -16.51 11.39 -13.48
CA GLU A 97 -17.72 11.98 -14.02
C GLU A 97 -18.78 10.91 -14.36
N LYS A 98 -18.33 9.80 -14.94
CA LYS A 98 -19.19 8.65 -15.25
C LYS A 98 -19.80 8.04 -13.98
N ASN A 99 -18.99 7.80 -12.94
CA ASN A 99 -19.47 7.27 -11.66
C ASN A 99 -20.45 8.23 -11.00
N LEU A 100 -20.16 9.54 -11.05
CA LEU A 100 -21.04 10.56 -10.50
C LEU A 100 -22.40 10.58 -11.24
N ALA A 101 -22.37 10.50 -12.56
CA ALA A 101 -23.59 10.45 -13.38
C ALA A 101 -24.41 9.17 -13.14
N ALA A 102 -23.74 8.05 -12.80
CA ALA A 102 -24.39 6.79 -12.46
C ALA A 102 -24.87 6.72 -11.00
N GLY A 103 -24.57 7.74 -10.17
CA GLY A 103 -24.86 7.74 -8.74
C GLY A 103 -23.98 6.76 -7.95
N GLU A 104 -22.84 6.37 -8.49
CA GLU A 104 -21.89 5.46 -7.87
C GLU A 104 -20.87 6.21 -6.99
N GLN A 105 -20.22 5.48 -6.11
CA GLN A 105 -19.22 6.04 -5.19
C GLN A 105 -17.81 5.88 -5.75
N SER A 106 -16.95 6.87 -5.47
CA SER A 106 -15.52 6.85 -5.81
C SER A 106 -14.68 7.10 -4.58
N ILE A 107 -13.58 6.35 -4.43
CA ILE A 107 -12.60 6.55 -3.36
C ILE A 107 -11.33 7.09 -4.00
N LEU A 108 -10.91 8.30 -3.59
CA LEU A 108 -9.66 8.90 -4.00
C LEU A 108 -8.64 8.78 -2.88
N PHE A 109 -7.52 8.12 -3.16
CA PHE A 109 -6.40 8.06 -2.25
C PHE A 109 -5.27 8.98 -2.70
N LEU A 110 -5.04 10.04 -1.94
CA LEU A 110 -3.99 11.02 -2.19
C LEU A 110 -2.96 10.97 -1.08
N ASN A 111 -1.78 10.41 -1.36
CA ASN A 111 -0.68 10.40 -0.41
C ASN A 111 0.07 11.73 -0.39
N ARG A 112 -0.66 12.83 -0.13
CA ARG A 112 -0.11 14.20 -0.06
C ARG A 112 -0.61 14.93 1.17
N ARG A 113 0.32 15.39 1.99
CA ARG A 113 0.03 16.38 3.03
C ARG A 113 0.41 17.78 2.49
N GLY A 114 -0.57 18.68 2.38
CA GLY A 114 -0.37 20.06 1.93
C GLY A 114 -0.53 20.28 0.43
N ASN A 115 -0.60 21.56 0.04
CA ASN A 115 -0.98 21.99 -1.32
C ASN A 115 0.14 21.84 -2.35
N SER A 116 1.41 21.94 -1.96
CA SER A 116 2.58 21.72 -2.82
C SER A 116 3.81 21.43 -1.98
N ARG A 117 4.53 20.35 -2.28
CA ARG A 117 5.81 20.02 -1.61
C ARG A 117 7.03 20.40 -2.44
N TYR A 118 6.89 20.58 -3.76
CA TYR A 118 7.98 20.92 -4.67
C TYR A 118 7.46 21.59 -5.94
N LEU A 119 8.32 22.37 -6.56
CA LEU A 119 8.15 22.91 -7.91
C LEU A 119 8.71 21.87 -8.89
N LEU A 120 7.91 21.48 -9.84
CA LEU A 120 8.32 20.53 -10.89
C LEU A 120 8.53 21.29 -12.19
N CYS A 121 9.65 21.08 -12.85
CA CYS A 121 9.87 21.60 -14.19
C CYS A 121 8.92 20.91 -15.18
N GLY A 122 8.11 21.71 -15.90
CA GLY A 122 7.13 21.19 -16.86
C GLY A 122 7.76 20.47 -18.08
N GLU A 123 9.03 20.74 -18.38
CA GLU A 123 9.73 20.16 -19.52
C GLU A 123 10.47 18.87 -19.18
N CYS A 124 11.23 18.83 -18.09
CA CYS A 124 12.09 17.70 -17.76
C CYS A 124 11.68 16.91 -16.52
N GLY A 125 10.69 17.39 -15.76
CA GLY A 125 10.25 16.73 -14.52
C GLY A 125 11.21 16.90 -13.34
N TYR A 126 12.22 17.78 -13.44
CA TYR A 126 13.15 18.06 -12.33
C TYR A 126 12.41 18.71 -11.16
N VAL A 127 12.74 18.26 -9.94
CA VAL A 127 12.18 18.72 -8.66
C VAL A 127 13.18 19.59 -7.94
#